data_f53417f7e3f6e963b999bd78ce9b38a7
#
_entry.id   f53417f7e3f6e963b999bd78ce9b38a7
#
_cell.length_a   1.000
_cell.length_b   1.000
_cell.length_c   1.000
_cell.angle_alpha   90.00
_cell.angle_beta   90.00
_cell.angle_gamma   90.00
#
_symmetry.space_group_name_H-M   'P 1'
#
loop_
_entity.id
_entity.type
_entity.pdbx_description
1 polymer ?
#
loop_
_entity_poly.entity_id
_entity_poly.type
_entity_poly.pdbx_seq_one_letter_code
_entity_poly.pdbx_strand_id
1 'polypeptide(L)'
;PGSVPDYDREYLAEIDGARDFYMDTPLYSQLCYSNEKVQEKMIDSVVEYLLDHPEVDYLHFWLGDNYNNFCECEKCAQLSVSDWYVVLLNKLDERLTQKHISAKIVFLIYFELLWPPVQKQLKHPERFVMMFAPITRTYSKSFLGEKRVEGVKRALPKFRLNRLRFPSDLRENLEFLYANQDRFSGDAFDFDYHLMWEPFKDLAGVKLAEVIHDDVRALKDLGLNGMVSCQIQKAFMPHGLGIYAMGRTLENSDVDFDRLRKEYLSAAFGDHVSSVVNILQIFYDCHCPEYLRNEHSEIDARQAEAFDNGADRLREGAKQLRFLRKEESDKTVDLSLKLLAYYCELCAHYFLALGAKARGEAREKVREKFSEMHKFLFENESEYGNYLDSFYFDLMSEQILNSDWNNVLTA
;
A
#
# COMPACT_ATOMS: atom_id res chain seq x y z
N PRO A 1 6.73 -28.30 4.16
CA PRO A 1 5.32 -28.15 3.91
C PRO A 1 4.60 -29.04 4.90
N GLY A 2 4.04 -28.43 5.97
CA GLY A 2 3.20 -29.11 6.92
C GLY A 2 1.94 -29.58 6.20
N SER A 3 1.45 -30.79 6.53
CA SER A 3 0.15 -31.25 6.07
C SER A 3 -0.89 -30.22 6.47
N VAL A 4 -1.49 -29.58 5.47
CA VAL A 4 -2.65 -28.72 5.67
C VAL A 4 -3.72 -29.61 6.29
N PRO A 5 -4.39 -29.22 7.40
CA PRO A 5 -5.49 -29.99 7.96
C PRO A 5 -6.48 -30.33 6.86
N ASP A 6 -7.12 -31.50 6.94
CA ASP A 6 -8.19 -31.92 6.04
C ASP A 6 -9.35 -30.94 6.14
N TYR A 7 -9.25 -29.84 5.36
CA TYR A 7 -10.36 -28.92 5.19
C TYR A 7 -11.44 -29.61 4.39
N ASP A 8 -12.67 -29.54 4.88
CA ASP A 8 -13.81 -29.96 4.11
C ASP A 8 -13.87 -29.14 2.82
N ARG A 9 -13.54 -29.77 1.69
CA ARG A 9 -13.45 -29.08 0.39
C ARG A 9 -14.75 -28.37 0.02
N GLU A 10 -15.90 -28.80 0.54
CA GLU A 10 -17.18 -28.10 0.34
C GLU A 10 -17.20 -26.68 0.91
N TYR A 11 -16.28 -26.35 1.82
CA TYR A 11 -16.17 -24.99 2.40
C TYR A 11 -15.38 -24.03 1.54
N LEU A 12 -14.50 -24.53 0.66
CA LEU A 12 -13.68 -23.71 -0.21
C LEU A 12 -14.48 -23.16 -1.40
N ALA A 13 -14.02 -22.01 -1.92
CA ALA A 13 -14.54 -21.48 -3.16
C ALA A 13 -14.35 -22.48 -4.31
N GLU A 14 -15.34 -22.55 -5.19
CA GLU A 14 -15.23 -23.26 -6.45
C GLU A 14 -14.71 -22.29 -7.52
N ILE A 15 -13.58 -22.58 -8.10
CA ILE A 15 -12.95 -21.78 -9.15
C ILE A 15 -12.63 -22.73 -10.31
N ASP A 16 -13.05 -22.38 -11.52
CA ASP A 16 -12.90 -23.23 -12.72
C ASP A 16 -13.39 -24.68 -12.49
N GLY A 17 -14.46 -24.86 -11.70
CA GLY A 17 -15.09 -26.14 -11.39
C GLY A 17 -14.35 -27.00 -10.35
N ALA A 18 -13.32 -26.48 -9.69
CA ALA A 18 -12.57 -27.16 -8.63
C ALA A 18 -12.67 -26.42 -7.30
N ARG A 19 -12.61 -27.17 -6.18
CA ARG A 19 -12.53 -26.65 -4.82
C ARG A 19 -11.20 -27.05 -4.22
N ASP A 20 -10.26 -26.10 -4.22
CA ASP A 20 -8.92 -26.31 -3.67
C ASP A 20 -8.36 -24.99 -3.13
N PHE A 21 -7.18 -25.04 -2.50
CA PHE A 21 -6.51 -23.83 -2.08
C PHE A 21 -6.04 -23.01 -3.28
N TYR A 22 -6.43 -21.74 -3.31
CA TYR A 22 -5.99 -20.81 -4.34
C TYR A 22 -4.48 -20.60 -4.23
N MET A 23 -3.76 -20.83 -5.33
CA MET A 23 -2.29 -20.76 -5.39
C MET A 23 -1.59 -21.59 -4.28
N ASP A 24 -2.16 -22.75 -3.93
CA ASP A 24 -1.69 -23.63 -2.86
C ASP A 24 -1.56 -22.96 -1.48
N THR A 25 -2.26 -21.82 -1.28
CA THR A 25 -2.13 -20.99 -0.08
C THR A 25 -3.49 -20.82 0.62
N PRO A 26 -3.67 -21.38 1.84
CA PRO A 26 -4.92 -21.24 2.59
C PRO A 26 -5.33 -19.78 2.83
N LEU A 27 -4.37 -18.88 3.10
CA LEU A 27 -4.61 -17.47 3.38
C LEU A 27 -5.23 -16.73 2.19
N TYR A 28 -4.90 -17.14 0.96
CA TYR A 28 -5.43 -16.55 -0.28
C TYR A 28 -6.74 -17.22 -0.74
N SER A 29 -7.20 -18.23 -0.02
CA SER A 29 -8.36 -19.01 -0.45
C SER A 29 -9.64 -18.43 0.09
N GLN A 30 -10.56 -18.06 -0.80
CA GLN A 30 -11.90 -17.66 -0.43
C GLN A 30 -12.75 -18.89 -0.05
N LEU A 31 -13.82 -18.64 0.68
CA LEU A 31 -14.77 -19.68 1.09
C LEU A 31 -16.04 -19.63 0.23
N CYS A 32 -16.82 -20.70 0.28
CA CYS A 32 -18.14 -20.75 -0.34
C CYS A 32 -19.16 -20.00 0.53
N TYR A 33 -19.31 -18.70 0.35
CA TYR A 33 -20.15 -17.85 1.20
C TYR A 33 -21.64 -18.11 1.09
N SER A 34 -22.10 -18.88 0.10
CA SER A 34 -23.48 -19.38 0.04
C SER A 34 -23.71 -20.65 0.87
N ASN A 35 -22.64 -21.26 1.42
CA ASN A 35 -22.74 -22.42 2.30
C ASN A 35 -23.05 -21.97 3.74
N GLU A 36 -24.21 -22.35 4.26
CA GLU A 36 -24.67 -21.96 5.60
C GLU A 36 -23.71 -22.43 6.70
N LYS A 37 -23.10 -23.62 6.57
CA LYS A 37 -22.12 -24.10 7.55
C LYS A 37 -20.87 -23.20 7.61
N VAL A 38 -20.44 -22.69 6.45
CA VAL A 38 -19.33 -21.73 6.38
C VAL A 38 -19.70 -20.42 7.09
N GLN A 39 -20.89 -19.89 6.79
CA GLN A 39 -21.37 -18.65 7.41
C GLN A 39 -21.44 -18.78 8.94
N GLU A 40 -22.04 -19.89 9.46
CA GLU A 40 -22.17 -20.12 10.90
C GLU A 40 -20.79 -20.27 11.56
N LYS A 41 -19.87 -21.04 10.98
CA LYS A 41 -18.50 -21.19 11.51
C LYS A 41 -17.76 -19.86 11.60
N MET A 42 -17.84 -19.02 10.54
CA MET A 42 -17.20 -17.71 10.54
C MET A 42 -17.79 -16.82 11.65
N ILE A 43 -19.10 -16.79 11.78
CA ILE A 43 -19.79 -15.96 12.76
C ILE A 43 -19.51 -16.44 14.18
N ASP A 44 -19.60 -17.74 14.43
CA ASP A 44 -19.36 -18.33 15.75
C ASP A 44 -17.92 -18.06 16.20
N SER A 45 -16.92 -18.23 15.32
CA SER A 45 -15.52 -17.92 15.65
C SER A 45 -15.32 -16.45 16.04
N VAL A 46 -16.00 -15.51 15.36
CA VAL A 46 -15.94 -14.09 15.70
C VAL A 46 -16.61 -13.80 17.03
N VAL A 47 -17.75 -14.40 17.27
CA VAL A 47 -18.50 -14.23 18.55
C VAL A 47 -17.71 -14.78 19.72
N GLU A 48 -17.12 -15.98 19.58
CA GLU A 48 -16.24 -16.58 20.59
C GLU A 48 -15.06 -15.65 20.89
N TYR A 49 -14.38 -15.15 19.86
CA TYR A 49 -13.28 -14.20 20.01
C TYR A 49 -13.71 -12.95 20.82
N LEU A 50 -14.84 -12.34 20.49
CA LEU A 50 -15.32 -11.14 21.19
C LEU A 50 -15.82 -11.40 22.61
N LEU A 51 -16.29 -12.63 22.91
CA LEU A 51 -16.61 -13.03 24.29
C LEU A 51 -15.36 -13.18 25.15
N ASP A 52 -14.28 -13.66 24.55
CA ASP A 52 -12.98 -13.82 25.21
C ASP A 52 -12.20 -12.46 25.29
N HIS A 53 -12.57 -11.50 24.43
CA HIS A 53 -11.93 -10.18 24.31
C HIS A 53 -12.94 -9.03 24.45
N PRO A 54 -13.54 -8.82 25.62
CA PRO A 54 -14.56 -7.79 25.82
C PRO A 54 -14.02 -6.35 25.73
N GLU A 55 -12.71 -6.17 25.71
CA GLU A 55 -12.01 -4.89 25.49
C GLU A 55 -12.01 -4.41 24.03
N VAL A 56 -12.45 -5.25 23.09
CA VAL A 56 -12.47 -4.91 21.66
C VAL A 56 -13.68 -4.04 21.34
N ASP A 57 -13.44 -2.77 21.02
CA ASP A 57 -14.48 -1.82 20.59
C ASP A 57 -14.79 -1.92 19.09
N TYR A 58 -13.77 -2.23 18.25
CA TYR A 58 -13.87 -2.30 16.79
C TYR A 58 -13.29 -3.62 16.30
N LEU A 59 -14.13 -4.45 15.70
CA LEU A 59 -13.72 -5.70 15.08
C LEU A 59 -13.60 -5.54 13.57
N HIS A 60 -12.43 -5.76 13.01
CA HIS A 60 -12.24 -5.86 11.57
C HIS A 60 -12.69 -7.25 11.07
N PHE A 61 -13.71 -7.29 10.25
CA PHE A 61 -14.22 -8.53 9.67
C PHE A 61 -13.94 -8.55 8.17
N TRP A 62 -12.86 -9.22 7.77
CA TRP A 62 -12.38 -9.30 6.40
C TRP A 62 -12.64 -10.68 5.81
N LEU A 63 -12.82 -10.74 4.49
CA LEU A 63 -12.83 -11.99 3.74
C LEU A 63 -11.40 -12.44 3.44
N GLY A 64 -11.22 -13.56 2.72
CA GLY A 64 -9.90 -14.03 2.31
C GLY A 64 -9.18 -12.97 1.46
N ASP A 65 -7.87 -12.93 1.56
CA ASP A 65 -7.05 -11.99 0.78
C ASP A 65 -6.92 -12.42 -0.69
N ASN A 66 -6.24 -11.58 -1.50
CA ASN A 66 -6.09 -11.75 -2.94
C ASN A 66 -7.37 -11.40 -3.73
N TYR A 67 -7.34 -11.55 -5.05
CA TYR A 67 -8.39 -11.09 -5.96
C TYR A 67 -8.66 -12.13 -7.06
N ASN A 68 -9.83 -12.00 -7.72
CA ASN A 68 -10.28 -12.91 -8.78
C ASN A 68 -10.27 -14.39 -8.35
N ASN A 69 -10.65 -14.64 -7.10
CA ASN A 69 -10.60 -15.96 -6.45
C ASN A 69 -11.89 -16.33 -5.70
N PHE A 70 -13.01 -15.67 -6.02
CA PHE A 70 -14.30 -15.92 -5.38
C PHE A 70 -15.04 -17.15 -5.98
N CYS A 71 -15.96 -17.71 -5.18
CA CYS A 71 -16.68 -18.94 -5.52
C CYS A 71 -17.63 -18.75 -6.72
N GLU A 72 -17.49 -19.61 -7.73
CA GLU A 72 -18.29 -19.64 -8.96
C GLU A 72 -19.47 -20.60 -8.93
N CYS A 73 -19.70 -21.33 -7.81
CA CYS A 73 -20.79 -22.28 -7.74
C CYS A 73 -22.17 -21.63 -7.99
N GLU A 74 -23.15 -22.43 -8.46
CA GLU A 74 -24.48 -21.96 -8.84
C GLU A 74 -25.17 -21.12 -7.75
N LYS A 75 -25.00 -21.45 -6.47
CA LYS A 75 -25.58 -20.69 -5.36
C LYS A 75 -24.87 -19.34 -5.15
N CYS A 76 -23.55 -19.33 -5.20
CA CYS A 76 -22.78 -18.08 -5.07
C CYS A 76 -23.04 -17.12 -6.22
N ALA A 77 -23.27 -17.64 -7.44
CA ALA A 77 -23.56 -16.83 -8.62
C ALA A 77 -24.91 -16.07 -8.56
N GLN A 78 -25.78 -16.35 -7.59
CA GLN A 78 -27.07 -15.67 -7.44
C GLN A 78 -26.97 -14.24 -6.88
N LEU A 79 -25.88 -13.93 -6.19
CA LEU A 79 -25.62 -12.63 -5.58
C LEU A 79 -24.22 -12.15 -5.95
N SER A 80 -24.00 -10.84 -5.91
CA SER A 80 -22.64 -10.29 -6.04
C SER A 80 -21.80 -10.65 -4.81
N VAL A 81 -20.47 -10.54 -4.93
CA VAL A 81 -19.55 -10.76 -3.81
C VAL A 81 -19.90 -9.82 -2.64
N SER A 82 -20.16 -8.55 -2.93
CA SER A 82 -20.53 -7.57 -1.92
C SER A 82 -21.90 -7.84 -1.29
N ASP A 83 -22.86 -8.42 -2.04
CA ASP A 83 -24.12 -8.87 -1.45
C ASP A 83 -23.92 -10.03 -0.47
N TRP A 84 -23.06 -11.01 -0.81
CA TRP A 84 -22.71 -12.09 0.13
C TRP A 84 -22.01 -11.56 1.38
N TYR A 85 -21.13 -10.57 1.21
CA TYR A 85 -20.50 -9.91 2.34
C TYR A 85 -21.53 -9.24 3.26
N VAL A 86 -22.49 -8.53 2.70
CA VAL A 86 -23.59 -7.92 3.47
C VAL A 86 -24.45 -8.96 4.17
N VAL A 87 -24.67 -10.14 3.56
CA VAL A 87 -25.36 -11.26 4.23
C VAL A 87 -24.61 -11.69 5.49
N LEU A 88 -23.29 -11.90 5.38
CA LEU A 88 -22.44 -12.27 6.53
C LEU A 88 -22.44 -11.17 7.61
N LEU A 89 -22.28 -9.92 7.23
CA LEU A 89 -22.28 -8.77 8.13
C LEU A 89 -23.59 -8.65 8.91
N ASN A 90 -24.73 -8.76 8.24
CA ASN A 90 -26.04 -8.73 8.91
C ASN A 90 -26.26 -9.91 9.87
N LYS A 91 -25.81 -11.12 9.49
CA LYS A 91 -25.87 -12.30 10.38
C LYS A 91 -24.98 -12.11 11.60
N LEU A 92 -23.78 -11.57 11.41
CA LEU A 92 -22.86 -11.27 12.50
C LEU A 92 -23.48 -10.25 13.47
N ASP A 93 -24.01 -9.14 12.95
CA ASP A 93 -24.68 -8.12 13.78
C ASP A 93 -25.86 -8.70 14.57
N GLU A 94 -26.71 -9.51 13.94
CA GLU A 94 -27.81 -10.21 14.65
C GLU A 94 -27.29 -11.07 15.81
N ARG A 95 -26.20 -11.84 15.57
CA ARG A 95 -25.60 -12.70 16.60
C ARG A 95 -24.95 -11.89 17.74
N LEU A 96 -24.23 -10.81 17.42
CA LEU A 96 -23.64 -9.90 18.42
C LEU A 96 -24.73 -9.22 19.27
N THR A 97 -25.82 -8.80 18.64
CA THR A 97 -26.96 -8.21 19.34
C THR A 97 -27.63 -9.19 20.31
N GLN A 98 -27.85 -10.44 19.89
CA GLN A 98 -28.38 -11.51 20.75
C GLN A 98 -27.48 -11.82 21.94
N LYS A 99 -26.18 -11.64 21.80
CA LYS A 99 -25.16 -11.85 22.85
C LYS A 99 -24.86 -10.59 23.66
N HIS A 100 -25.54 -9.47 23.39
CA HIS A 100 -25.32 -8.17 24.03
C HIS A 100 -23.89 -7.65 23.89
N ILE A 101 -23.22 -7.97 22.77
CA ILE A 101 -21.87 -7.48 22.45
C ILE A 101 -22.01 -6.15 21.71
N SER A 102 -21.36 -5.10 22.23
CA SER A 102 -21.46 -3.72 21.72
C SER A 102 -20.42 -3.38 20.67
N ALA A 103 -19.42 -4.23 20.42
CA ALA A 103 -18.35 -3.97 19.46
C ALA A 103 -18.91 -3.57 18.09
N LYS A 104 -18.32 -2.56 17.46
CA LYS A 104 -18.60 -2.17 16.08
C LYS A 104 -17.88 -3.09 15.11
N ILE A 105 -18.46 -3.27 13.93
CA ILE A 105 -17.89 -4.10 12.87
C ILE A 105 -17.29 -3.18 11.81
N VAL A 106 -15.99 -3.28 11.60
CA VAL A 106 -15.32 -2.61 10.49
C VAL A 106 -15.38 -3.53 9.28
N PHE A 107 -16.06 -3.09 8.23
CA PHE A 107 -16.13 -3.81 6.95
C PHE A 107 -15.30 -3.13 5.88
N LEU A 108 -14.73 -3.94 4.99
CA LEU A 108 -13.74 -3.56 4.01
C LEU A 108 -14.38 -3.35 2.63
N ILE A 109 -14.02 -2.25 1.95
CA ILE A 109 -14.22 -2.10 0.50
C ILE A 109 -12.85 -2.14 -0.18
N TYR A 110 -12.55 -3.27 -0.85
CA TYR A 110 -11.23 -3.67 -1.31
C TYR A 110 -11.36 -4.67 -2.46
N PHE A 111 -10.61 -4.56 -3.52
CA PHE A 111 -10.69 -5.39 -4.71
C PHE A 111 -12.14 -5.60 -5.19
N GLU A 112 -12.69 -6.83 -5.18
CA GLU A 112 -14.05 -7.14 -5.58
C GLU A 112 -15.11 -6.37 -4.78
N LEU A 113 -14.83 -6.09 -3.52
CA LEU A 113 -15.72 -5.38 -2.62
C LEU A 113 -15.78 -3.86 -2.91
N LEU A 114 -14.94 -3.34 -3.83
CA LEU A 114 -15.09 -1.99 -4.37
C LEU A 114 -16.45 -1.81 -5.05
N TRP A 115 -16.94 -2.83 -5.77
CA TRP A 115 -18.30 -2.79 -6.34
C TRP A 115 -19.34 -2.86 -5.23
N PRO A 116 -20.20 -1.84 -5.09
CA PRO A 116 -21.18 -1.81 -4.00
C PRO A 116 -22.20 -2.95 -4.12
N PRO A 117 -22.82 -3.37 -3.00
CA PRO A 117 -23.87 -4.36 -3.00
C PRO A 117 -25.07 -3.90 -3.85
N VAL A 118 -25.66 -4.83 -4.60
CA VAL A 118 -26.76 -4.55 -5.54
C VAL A 118 -28.13 -4.85 -4.92
N GLN A 119 -28.27 -6.01 -4.26
CA GLN A 119 -29.52 -6.57 -3.76
C GLN A 119 -29.66 -6.50 -2.24
N LYS A 120 -28.56 -6.42 -1.51
CA LYS A 120 -28.53 -6.45 -0.04
C LYS A 120 -28.13 -5.10 0.52
N GLN A 121 -28.56 -4.83 1.76
CA GLN A 121 -28.25 -3.60 2.50
C GLN A 121 -27.93 -3.96 3.96
N LEU A 122 -27.08 -3.20 4.60
CA LEU A 122 -26.84 -3.28 6.04
C LEU A 122 -28.12 -2.84 6.77
N LYS A 123 -28.58 -3.67 7.72
CA LYS A 123 -29.84 -3.44 8.46
C LYS A 123 -29.71 -2.35 9.52
N HIS A 124 -28.56 -2.31 10.21
CA HIS A 124 -28.24 -1.40 11.29
C HIS A 124 -26.94 -0.67 10.99
N PRO A 125 -26.96 0.39 10.15
CA PRO A 125 -25.74 1.10 9.72
C PRO A 125 -24.86 1.59 10.88
N GLU A 126 -25.47 1.93 12.02
CA GLU A 126 -24.78 2.40 13.21
C GLU A 126 -23.87 1.37 13.87
N ARG A 127 -24.04 0.07 13.56
CA ARG A 127 -23.18 -1.04 13.99
C ARG A 127 -21.85 -1.07 13.22
N PHE A 128 -21.82 -0.47 12.04
CA PHE A 128 -20.75 -0.67 11.08
C PHE A 128 -19.90 0.59 10.87
N VAL A 129 -18.64 0.36 10.51
CA VAL A 129 -17.72 1.38 10.02
C VAL A 129 -17.13 0.88 8.69
N MET A 130 -17.17 1.71 7.66
CA MET A 130 -16.65 1.38 6.35
C MET A 130 -15.15 1.70 6.29
N MET A 131 -14.34 0.74 5.88
CA MET A 131 -12.93 0.93 5.62
C MET A 131 -12.67 0.90 4.11
N PHE A 132 -12.23 2.02 3.55
CA PHE A 132 -11.84 2.15 2.14
C PHE A 132 -10.37 1.82 1.98
N ALA A 133 -10.05 0.82 1.15
CA ALA A 133 -8.68 0.37 0.93
C ALA A 133 -8.33 0.40 -0.58
N PRO A 134 -7.92 1.56 -1.13
CA PRO A 134 -7.65 1.73 -2.56
C PRO A 134 -6.25 1.22 -2.95
N ILE A 135 -5.95 -0.06 -2.71
CA ILE A 135 -4.61 -0.64 -2.89
C ILE A 135 -4.03 -0.43 -4.30
N THR A 136 -4.89 -0.33 -5.32
CA THR A 136 -4.47 -0.23 -6.73
C THR A 136 -4.33 1.21 -7.23
N ARG A 137 -4.53 2.21 -6.37
CA ARG A 137 -4.39 3.62 -6.74
C ARG A 137 -2.95 4.00 -7.08
N THR A 138 -2.77 5.03 -7.89
CA THR A 138 -1.47 5.68 -8.06
C THR A 138 -1.16 6.63 -6.91
N TYR A 139 0.10 6.67 -6.47
CA TYR A 139 0.64 7.62 -5.50
C TYR A 139 1.47 8.74 -6.13
N SER A 140 1.41 8.88 -7.46
CA SER A 140 1.97 10.05 -8.15
C SER A 140 1.12 11.31 -7.97
N LYS A 141 -0.13 11.15 -7.49
CA LYS A 141 -1.11 12.22 -7.26
C LYS A 141 -1.82 12.01 -5.94
N SER A 142 -2.19 13.10 -5.28
CA SER A 142 -2.98 13.11 -4.05
C SER A 142 -4.48 13.21 -4.31
N PHE A 143 -5.28 12.91 -3.30
CA PHE A 143 -6.73 13.16 -3.26
C PHE A 143 -7.08 14.65 -3.17
N LEU A 144 -6.12 15.52 -2.87
CA LEU A 144 -6.38 16.93 -2.63
C LEU A 144 -7.01 17.60 -3.88
N GLY A 145 -8.12 18.31 -3.65
CA GLY A 145 -8.87 18.94 -4.73
C GLY A 145 -9.90 18.03 -5.38
N GLU A 146 -9.86 16.72 -5.15
CA GLU A 146 -10.91 15.82 -5.59
C GLU A 146 -12.13 15.94 -4.64
N LYS A 147 -13.28 16.23 -5.22
CA LYS A 147 -14.52 16.42 -4.45
C LYS A 147 -15.64 15.55 -5.01
N ARG A 148 -16.45 15.04 -4.09
CA ARG A 148 -17.70 14.39 -4.47
C ARG A 148 -18.62 15.39 -5.15
N VAL A 149 -19.09 15.04 -6.35
CA VAL A 149 -20.13 15.80 -7.04
C VAL A 149 -21.48 15.17 -6.70
N GLU A 150 -22.33 15.91 -6.00
CA GLU A 150 -23.67 15.46 -5.61
C GLU A 150 -24.56 15.23 -6.83
N GLY A 151 -25.42 14.20 -6.78
CA GLY A 151 -26.40 13.90 -7.80
C GLY A 151 -25.84 13.33 -9.11
N VAL A 152 -24.55 13.08 -9.23
CA VAL A 152 -23.95 12.44 -10.40
C VAL A 152 -24.16 10.94 -10.34
N LYS A 153 -24.75 10.37 -11.40
CA LYS A 153 -24.82 8.90 -11.55
C LYS A 153 -23.45 8.36 -11.93
N ARG A 154 -22.91 7.50 -11.06
CA ARG A 154 -21.57 6.90 -11.24
C ARG A 154 -21.63 5.75 -12.24
N ALA A 155 -20.75 5.80 -13.22
CA ALA A 155 -20.63 4.77 -14.26
C ALA A 155 -19.47 3.83 -13.89
N LEU A 156 -19.68 2.96 -12.91
CA LEU A 156 -18.68 1.96 -12.54
C LEU A 156 -18.51 0.91 -13.65
N PRO A 157 -17.31 0.36 -13.82
CA PRO A 157 -17.08 -0.78 -14.70
C PRO A 157 -18.01 -1.94 -14.35
N LYS A 158 -18.42 -2.70 -15.38
CA LYS A 158 -19.29 -3.86 -15.16
C LYS A 158 -18.56 -4.94 -14.35
N PHE A 159 -19.18 -5.36 -13.25
CA PHE A 159 -18.68 -6.50 -12.46
C PHE A 159 -18.67 -7.78 -13.30
N ARG A 160 -17.56 -8.52 -13.25
CA ARG A 160 -17.39 -9.85 -13.86
C ARG A 160 -16.62 -10.71 -12.89
N LEU A 161 -17.31 -11.66 -12.26
CA LEU A 161 -16.72 -12.55 -11.26
C LEU A 161 -15.38 -13.16 -11.78
N ASN A 162 -14.34 -13.10 -10.97
CA ASN A 162 -12.99 -13.60 -11.23
C ASN A 162 -12.33 -13.12 -12.54
N ARG A 163 -12.82 -12.01 -13.11
CA ARG A 163 -12.30 -11.39 -14.35
C ARG A 163 -12.34 -9.88 -14.28
N LEU A 164 -12.05 -9.33 -13.10
CA LEU A 164 -12.06 -7.91 -12.87
C LEU A 164 -10.71 -7.29 -13.22
N ARG A 165 -10.79 -6.10 -13.78
CA ARG A 165 -9.69 -5.13 -13.81
C ARG A 165 -9.99 -4.09 -12.74
N PHE A 166 -9.04 -3.88 -11.85
CA PHE A 166 -9.16 -2.93 -10.76
C PHE A 166 -8.75 -1.52 -11.18
N PRO A 167 -9.30 -0.48 -10.54
CA PRO A 167 -8.96 0.90 -10.87
C PRO A 167 -7.53 1.22 -10.42
N SER A 168 -6.72 1.78 -11.31
CA SER A 168 -5.40 2.33 -11.01
C SER A 168 -5.41 3.87 -10.97
N ASP A 169 -6.35 4.48 -11.70
CA ASP A 169 -6.54 5.92 -11.67
C ASP A 169 -7.19 6.37 -10.36
N LEU A 170 -6.74 7.53 -9.85
CA LEU A 170 -7.22 8.09 -8.60
C LEU A 170 -8.73 8.35 -8.61
N ARG A 171 -9.23 8.95 -9.69
CA ARG A 171 -10.65 9.28 -9.83
C ARG A 171 -11.52 8.04 -9.92
N GLU A 172 -11.08 6.99 -10.62
CA GLU A 172 -11.80 5.72 -10.67
C GLU A 172 -11.94 5.12 -9.26
N ASN A 173 -10.88 5.15 -8.44
CA ASN A 173 -10.94 4.68 -7.05
C ASN A 173 -11.98 5.49 -6.24
N LEU A 174 -12.00 6.82 -6.39
CA LEU A 174 -12.97 7.66 -5.69
C LEU A 174 -14.42 7.44 -6.17
N GLU A 175 -14.65 7.10 -7.43
CA GLU A 175 -16.00 6.74 -7.90
C GLU A 175 -16.53 5.49 -7.18
N PHE A 176 -15.68 4.51 -6.88
CA PHE A 176 -16.05 3.35 -6.06
C PHE A 176 -16.33 3.73 -4.61
N LEU A 177 -15.51 4.59 -4.01
CA LEU A 177 -15.77 5.12 -2.66
C LEU A 177 -17.15 5.77 -2.60
N TYR A 178 -17.43 6.70 -3.50
CA TYR A 178 -18.68 7.44 -3.53
C TYR A 178 -19.89 6.53 -3.80
N ALA A 179 -19.73 5.52 -4.66
CA ALA A 179 -20.80 4.56 -4.93
C ALA A 179 -21.14 3.70 -3.69
N ASN A 180 -20.15 3.39 -2.86
CA ASN A 180 -20.39 2.72 -1.58
C ASN A 180 -21.00 3.67 -0.54
N GLN A 181 -20.57 4.94 -0.48
CA GLN A 181 -21.17 5.96 0.37
C GLN A 181 -22.63 6.25 0.01
N ASP A 182 -23.03 6.07 -1.26
CA ASP A 182 -24.45 6.15 -1.68
C ASP A 182 -25.30 5.00 -1.11
N ARG A 183 -24.67 3.91 -0.64
CA ARG A 183 -25.32 2.73 -0.03
C ARG A 183 -25.16 2.65 1.48
N PHE A 184 -24.17 3.35 2.03
CA PHE A 184 -23.84 3.33 3.45
C PHE A 184 -23.59 4.74 3.97
N SER A 185 -24.43 5.18 4.92
CA SER A 185 -24.39 6.52 5.50
C SER A 185 -23.69 6.58 6.87
N GLY A 186 -23.05 5.49 7.29
CA GLY A 186 -22.32 5.42 8.57
C GLY A 186 -20.93 6.01 8.50
N ASP A 187 -20.17 5.81 9.56
CA ASP A 187 -18.79 6.25 9.68
C ASP A 187 -17.85 5.52 8.71
N ALA A 188 -16.82 6.21 8.25
CA ALA A 188 -15.86 5.67 7.30
C ALA A 188 -14.45 6.22 7.53
N PHE A 189 -13.44 5.40 7.22
CA PHE A 189 -12.04 5.80 7.25
C PHE A 189 -11.25 5.17 6.10
N ASP A 190 -10.04 5.71 5.87
CA ASP A 190 -9.12 5.25 4.85
C ASP A 190 -8.16 4.19 5.39
N PHE A 191 -7.85 3.17 4.59
CA PHE A 191 -6.75 2.25 4.81
C PHE A 191 -5.81 2.36 3.62
N ASP A 192 -4.76 3.14 3.76
CA ASP A 192 -3.91 3.51 2.64
C ASP A 192 -2.51 2.90 2.73
N TYR A 193 -1.85 2.78 1.59
CA TYR A 193 -0.61 2.02 1.39
C TYR A 193 0.59 2.91 1.05
N HIS A 194 0.54 4.21 1.34
CA HIS A 194 1.63 5.17 1.06
C HIS A 194 3.01 4.65 1.43
N LEU A 195 3.14 4.08 2.62
CA LEU A 195 4.42 3.64 3.17
C LEU A 195 4.66 2.13 3.04
N MET A 196 3.90 1.45 2.17
CA MET A 196 4.09 0.03 1.90
C MET A 196 5.02 -0.20 0.71
N TRP A 197 4.64 0.22 -0.49
CA TRP A 197 5.44 0.00 -1.70
C TRP A 197 6.00 1.27 -2.32
N GLU A 198 5.39 2.40 -2.05
CA GLU A 198 5.75 3.66 -2.68
C GLU A 198 7.12 4.21 -2.26
N PRO A 199 7.64 3.94 -1.03
CA PRO A 199 9.01 4.31 -0.69
C PRO A 199 10.07 3.69 -1.61
N PHE A 200 9.75 2.57 -2.27
CA PHE A 200 10.63 1.90 -3.23
C PHE A 200 10.48 2.43 -4.66
N LYS A 201 9.51 3.31 -4.90
CA LYS A 201 9.28 4.00 -6.17
C LYS A 201 9.67 5.48 -6.10
N ASP A 202 9.40 6.18 -5.00
CA ASP A 202 9.92 7.52 -4.72
C ASP A 202 11.12 7.42 -3.76
N LEU A 203 12.29 7.08 -4.32
CA LEU A 203 13.51 6.86 -3.53
C LEU A 203 14.01 8.11 -2.79
N ALA A 204 13.63 9.33 -3.23
CA ALA A 204 13.91 10.55 -2.49
C ALA A 204 12.91 10.81 -1.34
N GLY A 205 11.70 10.25 -1.41
CA GLY A 205 10.68 10.30 -0.37
C GLY A 205 10.03 11.67 -0.13
N VAL A 206 10.42 12.72 -0.86
CA VAL A 206 9.90 14.09 -0.63
C VAL A 206 8.55 14.29 -1.31
N LYS A 207 8.38 13.83 -2.57
CA LYS A 207 7.09 13.88 -3.27
C LYS A 207 6.06 12.99 -2.60
N LEU A 208 6.47 11.81 -2.15
CA LEU A 208 5.60 10.92 -1.39
C LEU A 208 5.13 11.58 -0.08
N ALA A 209 6.02 12.27 0.64
CA ALA A 209 5.66 12.99 1.85
C ALA A 209 4.63 14.11 1.58
N GLU A 210 4.72 14.79 0.44
CA GLU A 210 3.75 15.79 -0.02
C GLU A 210 2.40 15.14 -0.35
N VAL A 211 2.39 14.02 -1.06
CA VAL A 211 1.16 13.26 -1.34
C VAL A 211 0.49 12.80 -0.04
N ILE A 212 1.24 12.27 0.93
CA ILE A 212 0.71 11.88 2.24
C ILE A 212 0.05 13.07 2.94
N HIS A 213 0.74 14.22 2.99
CA HIS A 213 0.21 15.44 3.59
C HIS A 213 -1.10 15.86 2.92
N ASP A 214 -1.14 15.87 1.60
CA ASP A 214 -2.31 16.30 0.85
C ASP A 214 -3.48 15.32 0.97
N ASP A 215 -3.22 14.02 0.99
CA ASP A 215 -4.24 12.99 1.17
C ASP A 215 -4.87 13.09 2.55
N VAL A 216 -4.08 13.24 3.60
CA VAL A 216 -4.60 13.44 4.96
C VAL A 216 -5.51 14.66 5.04
N ARG A 217 -5.16 15.76 4.38
CA ARG A 217 -6.00 16.97 4.32
C ARG A 217 -7.31 16.75 3.58
N ALA A 218 -7.30 15.89 2.57
CA ALA A 218 -8.47 15.60 1.75
C ALA A 218 -9.49 14.68 2.42
N LEU A 219 -9.11 13.88 3.41
CA LEU A 219 -9.96 12.83 4.02
C LEU A 219 -11.35 13.34 4.38
N LYS A 220 -11.43 14.48 5.05
CA LYS A 220 -12.71 15.05 5.50
C LYS A 220 -13.63 15.43 4.34
N ASP A 221 -13.07 16.00 3.27
CA ASP A 221 -13.83 16.37 2.06
C ASP A 221 -14.32 15.13 1.31
N LEU A 222 -13.65 13.98 1.48
CA LEU A 222 -14.04 12.68 0.94
C LEU A 222 -15.04 11.92 1.84
N GLY A 223 -15.39 12.47 3.01
CA GLY A 223 -16.25 11.80 3.98
C GLY A 223 -15.56 10.65 4.72
N LEU A 224 -14.24 10.73 4.88
CA LEU A 224 -13.41 9.79 5.64
C LEU A 224 -12.92 10.47 6.92
N ASN A 225 -13.20 9.88 8.08
CA ASN A 225 -12.98 10.52 9.38
C ASN A 225 -11.64 10.16 10.03
N GLY A 226 -10.81 9.40 9.36
CA GLY A 226 -9.48 9.00 9.81
C GLY A 226 -8.79 8.11 8.81
N MET A 227 -7.61 7.59 9.19
CA MET A 227 -6.89 6.65 8.36
C MET A 227 -6.14 5.61 9.19
N VAL A 228 -5.91 4.46 8.57
CA VAL A 228 -4.94 3.45 8.98
C VAL A 228 -3.89 3.36 7.89
N SER A 229 -2.61 3.44 8.26
CA SER A 229 -1.51 3.28 7.31
C SER A 229 -1.03 1.83 7.27
N CYS A 230 -1.20 1.17 6.14
CA CYS A 230 -0.49 -0.05 5.83
C CYS A 230 0.94 0.31 5.44
N GLN A 231 1.92 -0.17 6.17
CA GLN A 231 3.31 0.21 5.94
C GLN A 231 4.29 -0.92 6.23
N ILE A 232 5.46 -0.84 5.60
CA ILE A 232 6.60 -1.70 5.94
C ILE A 232 7.08 -1.36 7.36
N GLN A 233 7.73 -2.33 8.02
CA GLN A 233 8.13 -2.17 9.42
C GLN A 233 9.16 -1.05 9.65
N LYS A 234 9.97 -0.75 8.63
CA LYS A 234 11.10 0.19 8.72
C LYS A 234 11.02 1.23 7.60
N ALA A 235 9.96 2.03 7.61
CA ALA A 235 9.67 3.03 6.58
C ALA A 235 10.42 4.37 6.79
N PHE A 236 11.66 4.34 7.31
CA PHE A 236 12.42 5.57 7.62
C PHE A 236 13.25 6.08 6.43
N MET A 237 13.93 5.19 5.68
CA MET A 237 14.86 5.61 4.63
C MET A 237 14.17 6.26 3.41
N PRO A 238 14.79 7.27 2.79
CA PRO A 238 16.08 7.92 3.11
C PRO A 238 16.02 8.83 4.34
N HIS A 239 14.80 9.18 4.78
CA HIS A 239 14.51 10.03 5.92
C HIS A 239 13.04 9.86 6.34
N GLY A 240 12.71 10.24 7.57
CA GLY A 240 11.37 10.08 8.15
C GLY A 240 10.35 11.17 7.78
N LEU A 241 10.57 11.97 6.74
CA LEU A 241 9.68 13.09 6.40
C LEU A 241 8.24 12.63 6.11
N GLY A 242 8.05 11.49 5.45
CA GLY A 242 6.70 10.96 5.16
C GLY A 242 5.91 10.66 6.43
N ILE A 243 6.51 9.95 7.38
CA ILE A 243 5.89 9.64 8.68
C ILE A 243 5.64 10.92 9.48
N TYR A 244 6.61 11.85 9.47
CA TYR A 244 6.48 13.14 10.15
C TYR A 244 5.33 13.98 9.58
N ALA A 245 5.25 14.09 8.25
CA ALA A 245 4.18 14.81 7.57
C ALA A 245 2.81 14.18 7.87
N MET A 246 2.71 12.85 7.83
CA MET A 246 1.48 12.13 8.20
C MET A 246 1.02 12.50 9.60
N GLY A 247 1.88 12.32 10.61
CA GLY A 247 1.52 12.59 12.01
C GLY A 247 1.14 14.04 12.27
N ARG A 248 1.92 15.00 11.74
CA ARG A 248 1.66 16.43 11.92
C ARG A 248 0.39 16.90 11.20
N THR A 249 0.08 16.33 10.04
CA THR A 249 -1.13 16.68 9.29
C THR A 249 -2.38 16.05 9.91
N LEU A 250 -2.28 14.85 10.47
CA LEU A 250 -3.35 14.24 11.26
C LEU A 250 -3.68 15.05 12.55
N GLU A 251 -2.65 15.64 13.17
CA GLU A 251 -2.81 16.53 14.32
C GLU A 251 -3.43 17.88 13.91
N ASN A 252 -3.01 18.44 12.78
CA ASN A 252 -3.50 19.72 12.27
C ASN A 252 -3.49 19.75 10.74
N SER A 253 -4.66 19.58 10.14
CA SER A 253 -4.83 19.57 8.67
C SER A 253 -4.53 20.91 7.98
N ASP A 254 -4.44 22.00 8.73
CA ASP A 254 -4.13 23.33 8.17
C ASP A 254 -2.63 23.63 8.09
N VAL A 255 -1.78 22.71 8.54
CA VAL A 255 -0.34 22.91 8.49
C VAL A 255 0.15 22.93 7.05
N ASP A 256 1.07 23.85 6.75
CA ASP A 256 1.68 23.99 5.42
C ASP A 256 2.80 22.96 5.22
N PHE A 257 2.83 22.31 4.06
CA PHE A 257 3.83 21.26 3.76
C PHE A 257 5.25 21.82 3.68
N ASP A 258 5.47 22.97 3.07
CA ASP A 258 6.80 23.57 2.97
C ASP A 258 7.37 23.92 4.34
N ARG A 259 6.48 24.35 5.27
CA ARG A 259 6.85 24.53 6.66
C ARG A 259 7.25 23.25 7.33
N LEU A 260 6.46 22.17 7.18
CA LEU A 260 6.78 20.85 7.73
C LEU A 260 8.10 20.30 7.18
N ARG A 261 8.28 20.39 5.88
CA ARG A 261 9.51 19.97 5.21
C ARG A 261 10.73 20.71 5.75
N LYS A 262 10.65 22.05 5.86
CA LYS A 262 11.73 22.88 6.40
C LYS A 262 12.02 22.54 7.86
N GLU A 263 10.99 22.41 8.68
CA GLU A 263 11.10 22.07 10.10
C GLU A 263 11.80 20.71 10.28
N TYR A 264 11.33 19.67 9.57
CA TYR A 264 11.92 18.35 9.61
C TYR A 264 13.38 18.32 9.14
N LEU A 265 13.66 18.88 7.94
CA LEU A 265 14.99 18.83 7.37
C LEU A 265 16.00 19.62 8.22
N SER A 266 15.58 20.76 8.80
CA SER A 266 16.42 21.54 9.70
C SER A 266 16.75 20.76 10.98
N ALA A 267 15.79 20.05 11.55
CA ALA A 267 16.02 19.23 12.74
C ALA A 267 16.87 17.99 12.45
N ALA A 268 16.68 17.36 11.28
CA ALA A 268 17.40 16.13 10.93
C ALA A 268 18.82 16.38 10.42
N PHE A 269 19.08 17.51 9.74
CA PHE A 269 20.32 17.76 9.00
C PHE A 269 21.04 19.07 9.37
N GLY A 270 20.49 19.86 10.31
CA GLY A 270 21.14 21.08 10.80
C GLY A 270 21.52 22.06 9.69
N ASP A 271 22.73 22.55 9.72
CA ASP A 271 23.27 23.50 8.72
C ASP A 271 23.52 22.84 7.34
N HIS A 272 23.38 21.51 7.22
CA HIS A 272 23.67 20.75 6.00
C HIS A 272 22.46 20.61 5.06
N VAL A 273 21.29 21.18 5.40
CA VAL A 273 20.04 21.05 4.62
C VAL A 273 20.22 21.32 3.13
N SER A 274 20.95 22.37 2.76
CA SER A 274 21.16 22.74 1.34
C SER A 274 21.91 21.62 0.58
N SER A 275 22.93 21.00 1.18
CA SER A 275 23.63 19.87 0.58
C SER A 275 22.73 18.64 0.44
N VAL A 276 21.94 18.34 1.48
CA VAL A 276 20.99 17.22 1.49
C VAL A 276 19.92 17.40 0.41
N VAL A 277 19.29 18.56 0.30
CA VAL A 277 18.29 18.84 -0.74
C VAL A 277 18.87 18.66 -2.14
N ASN A 278 20.10 19.12 -2.40
CA ASN A 278 20.75 18.91 -3.68
C ASN A 278 21.01 17.42 -3.98
N ILE A 279 21.32 16.63 -2.97
CA ILE A 279 21.52 15.18 -3.11
C ILE A 279 20.16 14.48 -3.38
N LEU A 280 19.11 14.82 -2.64
CA LEU A 280 17.77 14.26 -2.88
C LEU A 280 17.23 14.66 -4.27
N GLN A 281 17.61 15.82 -4.79
CA GLN A 281 17.23 16.26 -6.14
C GLN A 281 17.78 15.34 -7.26
N ILE A 282 18.89 14.61 -7.01
CA ILE A 282 19.47 13.70 -8.01
C ILE A 282 18.46 12.64 -8.46
N PHE A 283 17.63 12.13 -7.54
CA PHE A 283 16.60 11.14 -7.86
C PHE A 283 15.55 11.67 -8.83
N TYR A 284 15.15 12.93 -8.67
CA TYR A 284 14.18 13.59 -9.56
C TYR A 284 14.79 14.04 -10.88
N ASP A 285 16.06 14.45 -10.88
CA ASP A 285 16.80 14.77 -12.11
C ASP A 285 16.91 13.58 -13.07
N CYS A 286 16.95 12.36 -12.51
CA CYS A 286 16.97 11.13 -13.30
C CYS A 286 15.57 10.60 -13.66
N HIS A 287 14.48 11.28 -13.30
CA HIS A 287 13.11 10.78 -13.45
C HIS A 287 12.89 9.39 -12.81
N CYS A 288 13.61 9.10 -11.72
CA CYS A 288 13.57 7.79 -11.09
C CYS A 288 12.17 7.38 -10.62
N PRO A 289 11.38 8.22 -9.92
CA PRO A 289 10.03 7.84 -9.51
C PRO A 289 9.12 7.53 -10.69
N GLU A 290 9.18 8.33 -11.74
CA GLU A 290 8.37 8.18 -12.94
C GLU A 290 8.72 6.87 -13.69
N TYR A 291 10.00 6.55 -13.79
CA TYR A 291 10.45 5.28 -14.37
C TYR A 291 10.00 4.08 -13.54
N LEU A 292 10.16 4.13 -12.22
CA LEU A 292 9.77 3.04 -11.31
C LEU A 292 8.25 2.83 -11.22
N ARG A 293 7.45 3.84 -11.61
CA ARG A 293 5.98 3.76 -11.74
C ARG A 293 5.50 3.40 -13.14
N ASN A 294 6.38 3.03 -14.06
CA ASN A 294 6.06 2.74 -15.46
C ASN A 294 5.47 3.94 -16.23
N GLU A 295 5.82 5.15 -15.87
CA GLU A 295 5.39 6.36 -16.56
C GLU A 295 6.30 6.68 -17.77
N HIS A 296 7.41 5.95 -17.91
CA HIS A 296 8.36 5.96 -19.03
C HIS A 296 8.45 4.61 -19.71
N SER A 297 8.99 4.61 -20.94
CA SER A 297 9.30 3.35 -21.64
C SER A 297 10.35 2.54 -20.89
N GLU A 298 10.18 1.23 -20.82
CA GLU A 298 11.13 0.31 -20.18
C GLU A 298 12.54 0.43 -20.78
N ILE A 299 12.61 0.51 -22.11
CA ILE A 299 13.86 0.69 -22.85
C ILE A 299 13.93 2.14 -23.36
N ASP A 300 14.86 2.91 -22.82
CA ASP A 300 15.11 4.30 -23.16
C ASP A 300 16.60 4.63 -22.90
N ALA A 301 17.34 4.91 -23.97
CA ALA A 301 18.77 5.21 -23.87
C ALA A 301 19.07 6.48 -23.07
N ARG A 302 18.18 7.50 -23.11
CA ARG A 302 18.36 8.74 -22.33
C ARG A 302 18.13 8.48 -20.85
N GLN A 303 17.12 7.66 -20.53
CA GLN A 303 16.85 7.22 -19.17
C GLN A 303 18.02 6.39 -18.62
N ALA A 304 18.60 5.52 -19.42
CA ALA A 304 19.79 4.75 -19.04
C ALA A 304 20.99 5.64 -18.72
N GLU A 305 21.26 6.64 -19.58
CA GLU A 305 22.32 7.63 -19.32
C GLU A 305 22.05 8.45 -18.05
N ALA A 306 20.78 8.82 -17.81
CA ALA A 306 20.39 9.54 -16.61
C ALA A 306 20.65 8.69 -15.34
N PHE A 307 20.38 7.39 -15.35
CA PHE A 307 20.69 6.51 -14.24
C PHE A 307 22.20 6.34 -14.02
N ASP A 308 22.99 6.14 -15.07
CA ASP A 308 24.44 6.03 -14.91
C ASP A 308 25.06 7.30 -14.31
N ASN A 309 24.68 8.48 -14.84
CA ASN A 309 25.09 9.76 -14.30
C ASN A 309 24.59 9.98 -12.85
N GLY A 310 23.37 9.53 -12.57
CA GLY A 310 22.78 9.56 -11.24
C GLY A 310 23.56 8.70 -10.25
N ALA A 311 23.97 7.50 -10.65
CA ALA A 311 24.80 6.63 -9.81
C ALA A 311 26.11 7.28 -9.40
N ASP A 312 26.80 7.93 -10.35
CA ASP A 312 28.06 8.63 -10.04
C ASP A 312 27.84 9.86 -9.15
N ARG A 313 26.77 10.63 -9.39
CA ARG A 313 26.40 11.78 -8.55
C ARG A 313 26.02 11.35 -7.13
N LEU A 314 25.32 10.22 -6.96
CA LEU A 314 24.96 9.69 -5.64
C LEU A 314 26.20 9.22 -4.87
N ARG A 315 27.17 8.58 -5.52
CA ARG A 315 28.45 8.23 -4.89
C ARG A 315 29.23 9.45 -4.45
N GLU A 316 29.25 10.49 -5.25
CA GLU A 316 29.89 11.76 -4.87
C GLU A 316 29.14 12.42 -3.71
N GLY A 317 27.80 12.43 -3.73
CA GLY A 317 26.95 12.86 -2.61
C GLY A 317 27.26 12.10 -1.32
N ALA A 318 27.39 10.76 -1.39
CA ALA A 318 27.79 9.94 -0.24
C ALA A 318 29.15 10.32 0.34
N LYS A 319 30.14 10.62 -0.52
CA LYS A 319 31.47 11.11 -0.06
C LYS A 319 31.34 12.49 0.61
N GLN A 320 30.55 13.40 0.03
CA GLN A 320 30.29 14.72 0.62
C GLN A 320 29.64 14.59 2.01
N LEU A 321 28.59 13.75 2.15
CA LEU A 321 27.93 13.51 3.44
C LEU A 321 28.90 12.94 4.48
N ARG A 322 29.75 11.98 4.11
CA ARG A 322 30.80 11.44 5.00
C ARG A 322 31.83 12.51 5.40
N PHE A 323 32.12 13.45 4.53
CA PHE A 323 33.03 14.55 4.86
C PHE A 323 32.38 15.52 5.87
N LEU A 324 31.11 15.90 5.67
CA LEU A 324 30.37 16.77 6.57
C LEU A 324 30.28 16.18 7.99
N ARG A 325 30.12 14.86 8.11
CA ARG A 325 30.07 14.15 9.39
C ARG A 325 31.33 14.29 10.24
N LYS A 326 32.50 14.54 9.65
CA LYS A 326 33.76 14.59 10.39
C LYS A 326 33.83 15.73 11.40
N GLU A 327 33.11 16.81 11.15
CA GLU A 327 33.08 18.01 11.97
C GLU A 327 31.71 18.18 12.69
N GLU A 328 30.78 17.21 12.50
CA GLU A 328 29.45 17.29 13.09
C GLU A 328 29.49 16.81 14.56
N SER A 329 28.96 17.61 15.43
CA SER A 329 28.90 17.34 16.88
C SER A 329 27.51 16.90 17.36
N ASP A 330 26.46 17.24 16.63
CA ASP A 330 25.10 16.81 16.94
C ASP A 330 24.91 15.36 16.49
N LYS A 331 24.60 14.49 17.46
CA LYS A 331 24.45 13.05 17.21
C LYS A 331 23.28 12.70 16.29
N THR A 332 22.21 13.50 16.31
CA THR A 332 21.04 13.30 15.45
C THR A 332 21.39 13.66 14.02
N VAL A 333 22.04 14.79 13.82
CA VAL A 333 22.52 15.22 12.51
C VAL A 333 23.56 14.25 11.96
N ASP A 334 24.56 13.83 12.77
CA ASP A 334 25.56 12.84 12.35
C ASP A 334 24.92 11.54 11.91
N LEU A 335 23.95 11.03 12.69
CA LEU A 335 23.22 9.80 12.34
C LEU A 335 22.45 9.96 11.03
N SER A 336 21.72 11.07 10.86
CA SER A 336 20.94 11.34 9.65
C SER A 336 21.83 11.42 8.40
N LEU A 337 22.98 12.09 8.50
CA LEU A 337 23.97 12.15 7.42
C LEU A 337 24.59 10.77 7.13
N LYS A 338 24.84 9.98 8.18
CA LYS A 338 25.34 8.60 8.05
C LYS A 338 24.37 7.73 7.26
N LEU A 339 23.10 7.76 7.64
CA LEU A 339 22.03 6.95 7.02
C LEU A 339 21.82 7.36 5.56
N LEU A 340 21.78 8.66 5.28
CA LEU A 340 21.65 9.15 3.90
C LEU A 340 22.86 8.80 3.04
N ALA A 341 24.09 8.85 3.59
CA ALA A 341 25.30 8.44 2.87
C ALA A 341 25.29 6.97 2.47
N TYR A 342 24.84 6.09 3.37
CA TYR A 342 24.63 4.67 3.08
C TYR A 342 23.57 4.48 1.98
N TYR A 343 22.44 5.16 2.12
CA TYR A 343 21.32 5.05 1.17
C TYR A 343 21.73 5.52 -0.25
N CYS A 344 22.51 6.58 -0.36
CA CYS A 344 23.07 7.04 -1.64
C CYS A 344 23.94 5.97 -2.31
N GLU A 345 24.79 5.26 -1.56
CA GLU A 345 25.60 4.17 -2.12
C GLU A 345 24.74 2.99 -2.57
N LEU A 346 23.75 2.59 -1.76
CA LEU A 346 22.81 1.54 -2.11
C LEU A 346 22.06 1.89 -3.39
N CYS A 347 21.50 3.10 -3.47
CA CYS A 347 20.79 3.55 -4.67
C CYS A 347 21.69 3.74 -5.88
N ALA A 348 22.98 4.04 -5.69
CA ALA A 348 23.93 4.06 -6.80
C ALA A 348 24.11 2.67 -7.43
N HIS A 349 24.18 1.61 -6.63
CA HIS A 349 24.17 0.23 -7.16
C HIS A 349 22.86 -0.09 -7.87
N TYR A 350 21.74 0.31 -7.29
CA TYR A 350 20.42 0.11 -7.90
C TYR A 350 20.29 0.84 -9.24
N PHE A 351 20.77 2.08 -9.35
CA PHE A 351 20.75 2.86 -10.59
C PHE A 351 21.56 2.21 -11.71
N LEU A 352 22.68 1.55 -11.40
CA LEU A 352 23.43 0.80 -12.41
C LEU A 352 22.63 -0.39 -12.96
N ALA A 353 21.84 -1.07 -12.12
CA ALA A 353 20.96 -2.14 -12.58
C ALA A 353 19.79 -1.59 -13.41
N LEU A 354 19.16 -0.49 -12.99
CA LEU A 354 18.12 0.20 -13.74
C LEU A 354 18.65 0.74 -15.08
N GLY A 355 19.86 1.28 -15.12
CA GLY A 355 20.53 1.73 -16.34
C GLY A 355 20.75 0.61 -17.33
N ALA A 356 21.20 -0.56 -16.87
CA ALA A 356 21.33 -1.75 -17.70
C ALA A 356 19.98 -2.21 -18.28
N LYS A 357 18.93 -2.19 -17.45
CA LYS A 357 17.55 -2.50 -17.89
C LYS A 357 17.06 -1.49 -18.92
N ALA A 358 17.21 -0.20 -18.67
CA ALA A 358 16.78 0.87 -19.57
C ALA A 358 17.53 0.88 -20.92
N ARG A 359 18.76 0.35 -20.97
CA ARG A 359 19.49 0.11 -22.23
C ARG A 359 19.01 -1.12 -22.99
N GLY A 360 18.14 -1.95 -22.40
CA GLY A 360 17.72 -3.23 -22.98
C GLY A 360 18.85 -4.26 -23.00
N GLU A 361 19.75 -4.22 -22.01
CA GLU A 361 20.81 -5.22 -21.89
C GLU A 361 20.25 -6.62 -21.58
N ALA A 362 21.03 -7.67 -21.88
CA ALA A 362 20.63 -9.04 -21.58
C ALA A 362 20.30 -9.23 -20.09
N ARG A 363 19.30 -10.06 -19.79
CA ARG A 363 18.82 -10.30 -18.39
C ARG A 363 19.95 -10.71 -17.45
N GLU A 364 20.95 -11.45 -17.94
CA GLU A 364 22.11 -11.87 -17.17
C GLU A 364 22.92 -10.67 -16.66
N LYS A 365 23.09 -9.64 -17.49
CA LYS A 365 23.82 -8.41 -17.10
C LYS A 365 23.02 -7.57 -16.10
N VAL A 366 21.71 -7.44 -16.30
CA VAL A 366 20.85 -6.76 -15.33
C VAL A 366 20.90 -7.48 -13.96
N ARG A 367 20.85 -8.82 -13.98
CA ARG A 367 20.96 -9.66 -12.79
C ARG A 367 22.33 -9.56 -12.11
N GLU A 368 23.42 -9.45 -12.90
CA GLU A 368 24.76 -9.22 -12.34
C GLU A 368 24.80 -7.92 -11.55
N LYS A 369 24.28 -6.82 -12.09
CA LYS A 369 24.20 -5.53 -11.40
C LYS A 369 23.28 -5.57 -10.19
N PHE A 370 22.16 -6.24 -10.30
CA PHE A 370 21.28 -6.46 -9.16
C PHE A 370 21.98 -7.24 -8.04
N SER A 371 22.76 -8.28 -8.38
CA SER A 371 23.52 -9.06 -7.41
C SER A 371 24.58 -8.23 -6.66
N GLU A 372 25.19 -7.23 -7.33
CA GLU A 372 26.08 -6.27 -6.66
C GLU A 372 25.32 -5.41 -5.63
N MET A 373 24.12 -4.93 -5.97
CA MET A 373 23.25 -4.20 -5.05
C MET A 373 22.79 -5.07 -3.88
N HIS A 374 22.28 -6.28 -4.16
CA HIS A 374 21.85 -7.27 -3.18
C HIS A 374 22.98 -7.57 -2.17
N LYS A 375 24.17 -7.83 -2.68
CA LYS A 375 25.36 -8.06 -1.83
C LYS A 375 25.65 -6.87 -0.93
N PHE A 376 25.70 -5.66 -1.48
CA PHE A 376 25.92 -4.44 -0.71
C PHE A 376 24.86 -4.25 0.39
N LEU A 377 23.59 -4.48 0.06
CA LEU A 377 22.48 -4.35 0.99
C LEU A 377 22.64 -5.28 2.20
N PHE A 378 22.86 -6.58 1.97
CA PHE A 378 22.90 -7.57 3.05
C PHE A 378 24.23 -7.62 3.81
N GLU A 379 25.35 -7.23 3.21
CA GLU A 379 26.62 -7.03 3.93
C GLU A 379 26.53 -5.90 4.97
N ASN A 380 25.60 -4.95 4.78
CA ASN A 380 25.39 -3.81 5.67
C ASN A 380 24.14 -3.94 6.56
N GLU A 381 23.40 -5.06 6.48
CA GLU A 381 22.14 -5.27 7.22
C GLU A 381 22.29 -5.11 8.73
N SER A 382 23.39 -5.62 9.32
CA SER A 382 23.63 -5.54 10.75
C SER A 382 23.73 -4.10 11.28
N GLU A 383 24.16 -3.15 10.43
CA GLU A 383 24.34 -1.75 10.80
C GLU A 383 23.12 -0.88 10.46
N TYR A 384 22.47 -1.13 9.32
CA TYR A 384 21.42 -0.26 8.79
C TYR A 384 20.03 -0.89 8.76
N GLY A 385 19.91 -2.18 9.00
CA GLY A 385 18.64 -2.91 8.94
C GLY A 385 17.59 -2.48 9.97
N ASN A 386 17.94 -1.64 10.96
CA ASN A 386 16.97 -1.02 11.86
C ASN A 386 16.24 0.19 11.21
N TYR A 387 16.77 0.72 10.11
CA TYR A 387 16.29 1.94 9.45
C TYR A 387 15.74 1.70 8.04
N LEU A 388 16.15 0.60 7.41
CA LEU A 388 15.72 0.17 6.08
C LEU A 388 15.14 -1.24 6.18
N ASP A 389 14.00 -1.47 5.58
CA ASP A 389 13.46 -2.81 5.39
C ASP A 389 14.17 -3.47 4.20
N SER A 390 15.30 -4.14 4.50
CA SER A 390 16.18 -4.71 3.48
C SER A 390 15.48 -5.80 2.67
N PHE A 391 14.59 -6.57 3.30
CA PHE A 391 13.82 -7.61 2.62
C PHE A 391 12.87 -7.00 1.58
N TYR A 392 12.11 -5.98 1.95
CA TYR A 392 11.20 -5.33 1.01
C TYR A 392 11.93 -4.51 -0.04
N PHE A 393 13.07 -3.86 0.30
CA PHE A 393 13.89 -3.17 -0.70
C PHE A 393 14.39 -4.14 -1.77
N ASP A 394 14.93 -5.28 -1.36
CA ASP A 394 15.41 -6.33 -2.27
C ASP A 394 14.28 -6.89 -3.14
N LEU A 395 13.19 -7.31 -2.51
CA LEU A 395 12.00 -7.87 -3.17
C LEU A 395 11.43 -6.92 -4.24
N MET A 396 11.20 -5.66 -3.88
CA MET A 396 10.63 -4.67 -4.80
C MET A 396 11.59 -4.31 -5.93
N SER A 397 12.89 -4.20 -5.62
CA SER A 397 13.92 -3.96 -6.64
C SER A 397 14.03 -5.14 -7.61
N GLU A 398 13.98 -6.37 -7.11
CA GLU A 398 13.97 -7.58 -7.94
C GLU A 398 12.74 -7.64 -8.83
N GLN A 399 11.54 -7.35 -8.30
CA GLN A 399 10.31 -7.30 -9.08
C GLN A 399 10.40 -6.27 -10.21
N ILE A 400 10.87 -5.05 -9.91
CA ILE A 400 11.02 -3.98 -10.90
C ILE A 400 12.03 -4.35 -11.98
N LEU A 401 13.14 -4.99 -11.62
CA LEU A 401 14.19 -5.36 -12.56
C LEU A 401 13.84 -6.57 -13.42
N ASN A 402 13.13 -7.55 -12.86
CA ASN A 402 12.79 -8.81 -13.56
C ASN A 402 11.41 -8.79 -14.25
N SER A 403 10.54 -7.84 -13.91
CA SER A 403 9.21 -7.77 -14.51
C SER A 403 9.29 -7.31 -15.96
N ASP A 404 8.56 -7.98 -16.85
CA ASP A 404 8.00 -7.29 -18.00
C ASP A 404 7.09 -6.22 -17.42
N TRP A 405 7.24 -4.96 -17.77
CA TRP A 405 6.49 -3.82 -17.25
C TRP A 405 4.96 -4.03 -17.19
N ASN A 406 4.43 -4.94 -18.00
CA ASN A 406 3.01 -5.30 -18.04
C ASN A 406 2.54 -6.15 -16.84
N ASN A 407 3.45 -6.68 -16.02
CA ASN A 407 3.17 -7.57 -14.89
C ASN A 407 3.59 -7.00 -13.53
N VAL A 408 4.13 -5.80 -13.48
CA VAL A 408 4.25 -5.12 -12.18
C VAL A 408 2.83 -4.86 -11.74
N LEU A 409 2.38 -5.62 -10.74
CA LEU A 409 1.20 -5.26 -10.00
C LEU A 409 1.33 -3.79 -9.68
N THR A 410 0.47 -3.01 -10.28
CA THR A 410 0.12 -1.71 -9.76
C THR A 410 -0.55 -1.99 -8.43
N ALA A 411 0.16 -2.55 -7.55
CA ALA A 411 -0.11 -2.73 -6.14
C ALA A 411 1.17 -2.35 -5.40
#